data_4d8d4f8291046e11513d0fd9b6bdd0d2
#
_entry.id   4d8d4f8291046e11513d0fd9b6bdd0d2
#
_cell.length_a   1.000
_cell.length_b   1.000
_cell.length_c   1.000
_cell.angle_alpha   90.00
_cell.angle_beta   90.00
_cell.angle_gamma   90.00
#
_symmetry.space_group_name_H-M   'P 1'
#
loop_
_entity.id
_entity.type
_entity.pdbx_description
1 polymer ?
#
loop_
_entity_poly.entity_id
_entity_poly.type
_entity_poly.pdbx_seq_one_letter_code
_entity_poly.pdbx_strand_id
1 'polypeptide(L)'
;MLMLAALLGMAAVGGFLLFDEADATPSDTDDDTQDRDAPDNSPAEQPTIPMEEFLITGSDGSDHLSGTELPDRLQGLGGNDQLNGYGGNDDLAGDDGDDRLFGGTGDDTLSGGNNSDLLHGEDGNDLINGGNGVDTLYGHFGNDHLSGGEGDDVAHGGVGQDTLTGGSGADALHGNDGGDNISGGADQDSLFGGGGDDLLNGSDDGAQKDYLNGGEGNDTIIAGANDVVTGGQGADHIVFVQTTIEPQVTGPDHPDETTTRLELVDFEPGEDQLALHWGHDGNTTPRVEVKLQEGSTNSHVISIDGQEAVVVIGPDTLQASDIILLDQDQAANLGLAGDAPANRS
;
A
#
# COMPACT_ATOMS: atom_id res chain seq x y z
N MET A 1 2.94 46.15 18.48
CA MET A 1 1.98 47.06 19.15
C MET A 1 0.58 46.57 18.82
N LEU A 2 -0.06 46.20 19.81
CA LEU A 2 -1.36 45.82 20.28
C LEU A 2 -1.78 44.35 20.06
N MET A 3 -1.79 43.66 21.20
CA MET A 3 -2.64 42.54 21.60
C MET A 3 -4.13 42.88 21.41
N LEU A 4 -4.92 41.87 21.12
CA LEU A 4 -6.20 41.71 21.80
C LEU A 4 -6.56 40.23 21.92
N ALA A 5 -6.63 39.78 23.17
CA ALA A 5 -7.22 38.52 23.57
C ALA A 5 -8.73 38.73 23.78
N ALA A 6 -9.51 37.70 23.49
CA ALA A 6 -10.86 37.50 24.01
C ALA A 6 -11.11 36.00 24.02
N LEU A 7 -11.01 35.31 25.08
CA LEU A 7 -11.85 35.18 26.27
C LEU A 7 -13.20 34.49 26.01
N LEU A 8 -13.20 33.22 26.38
CA LEU A 8 -14.21 32.41 27.08
C LEU A 8 -15.71 32.65 26.85
N GLY A 9 -16.39 31.58 26.55
CA GLY A 9 -17.80 31.41 26.83
C GLY A 9 -18.14 30.00 27.27
N MET A 10 -17.82 29.64 28.52
CA MET A 10 -18.43 28.50 29.22
C MET A 10 -19.89 28.83 29.52
N ALA A 11 -20.82 28.07 29.02
CA ALA A 11 -22.18 28.04 29.53
C ALA A 11 -22.46 26.71 30.20
N ALA A 12 -22.24 26.68 31.52
CA ALA A 12 -22.74 25.61 32.38
C ALA A 12 -24.23 25.81 32.61
N VAL A 13 -25.09 24.93 32.12
CA VAL A 13 -26.49 24.86 32.51
C VAL A 13 -26.62 23.95 33.73
N GLY A 14 -26.54 24.53 34.92
CA GLY A 14 -26.87 23.87 36.16
C GLY A 14 -28.38 23.84 36.36
N GLY A 15 -28.99 22.69 36.22
CA GLY A 15 -30.38 22.44 36.65
C GLY A 15 -30.43 22.24 38.15
N PHE A 16 -31.02 23.22 38.85
CA PHE A 16 -31.26 23.17 40.31
C PHE A 16 -32.64 22.55 40.53
N LEU A 17 -32.69 21.35 41.10
CA LEU A 17 -33.93 20.75 41.60
C LEU A 17 -34.06 21.07 43.09
N LEU A 18 -35.06 21.91 43.41
CA LEU A 18 -35.51 22.18 44.75
C LEU A 18 -36.32 20.98 45.28
N PHE A 19 -35.90 20.40 46.38
CA PHE A 19 -36.73 19.51 47.19
C PHE A 19 -37.43 20.33 48.28
N ASP A 20 -38.76 20.21 48.32
CA ASP A 20 -39.65 20.78 49.30
C ASP A 20 -39.68 19.87 50.53
N GLU A 21 -39.43 20.48 51.72
CA GLU A 21 -39.56 19.82 53.02
C GLU A 21 -41.04 19.81 53.47
N ALA A 22 -41.54 18.64 53.73
CA ALA A 22 -42.79 18.53 54.53
C ALA A 22 -42.63 17.50 55.65
N ASP A 23 -42.52 18.07 56.81
CA ASP A 23 -42.82 17.68 58.18
C ASP A 23 -43.74 16.48 58.41
N ALA A 24 -43.31 15.54 59.27
CA ALA A 24 -44.20 14.74 60.12
C ALA A 24 -43.44 14.01 61.22
N THR A 25 -43.84 14.24 62.42
CA THR A 25 -43.41 13.81 63.74
C THR A 25 -43.58 12.29 63.98
N PRO A 26 -42.95 11.78 65.08
CA PRO A 26 -42.69 10.35 65.28
C PRO A 26 -43.77 9.63 66.15
N SER A 27 -43.83 8.31 65.97
CA SER A 27 -44.38 7.46 67.05
C SER A 27 -43.58 6.14 67.14
N ASP A 28 -43.21 5.91 68.40
CA ASP A 28 -42.57 4.74 69.02
C ASP A 28 -43.18 3.40 68.60
N THR A 29 -42.38 2.36 68.48
CA THR A 29 -42.17 1.30 69.49
C THR A 29 -41.59 0.03 68.84
N ASP A 30 -40.58 -0.46 69.57
CA ASP A 30 -40.18 -1.87 69.78
C ASP A 30 -39.58 -2.78 68.71
N ASP A 31 -38.30 -3.03 69.02
CA ASP A 31 -37.69 -4.37 69.22
C ASP A 31 -37.73 -5.42 68.13
N ASP A 32 -36.67 -5.76 67.53
CA ASP A 32 -35.91 -7.01 67.73
C ASP A 32 -34.82 -7.20 66.64
N THR A 33 -33.62 -7.45 67.13
CA THR A 33 -32.53 -8.27 66.66
C THR A 33 -32.16 -8.28 65.14
N GLN A 34 -30.92 -7.75 64.92
CA GLN A 34 -29.83 -8.35 64.17
C GLN A 34 -30.08 -8.82 62.75
N ASP A 35 -29.74 -7.99 61.82
CA ASP A 35 -28.70 -8.41 60.84
C ASP A 35 -27.94 -7.19 60.34
N ARG A 36 -26.62 -7.18 60.62
CA ARG A 36 -25.73 -6.13 60.13
C ARG A 36 -25.33 -6.51 58.71
N ASP A 37 -26.12 -6.22 57.72
CA ASP A 37 -25.65 -6.11 56.37
C ASP A 37 -24.75 -4.89 56.26
N ALA A 38 -23.46 -5.14 56.08
CA ALA A 38 -22.51 -4.11 55.74
C ALA A 38 -23.01 -3.41 54.48
N PRO A 39 -22.84 -2.09 54.35
CA PRO A 39 -23.18 -1.42 53.11
C PRO A 39 -22.31 -2.03 52.01
N ASP A 40 -22.96 -2.54 50.95
CA ASP A 40 -22.32 -2.94 49.72
C ASP A 40 -21.61 -1.71 49.17
N ASN A 41 -20.29 -1.71 49.38
CA ASN A 41 -19.40 -0.68 48.90
C ASN A 41 -18.82 -1.07 47.56
N SER A 42 -19.57 -1.85 46.75
CA SER A 42 -19.26 -2.06 45.35
C SER A 42 -19.34 -0.70 44.67
N PRO A 43 -18.30 -0.27 43.99
CA PRO A 43 -18.40 0.93 43.16
C PRO A 43 -19.57 0.69 42.21
N ALA A 44 -20.56 1.58 42.22
CA ALA A 44 -21.61 1.56 41.22
C ALA A 44 -20.93 1.45 39.85
N GLU A 45 -21.22 0.38 39.13
CA GLU A 45 -20.85 0.29 37.73
C GLU A 45 -21.36 1.56 37.06
N GLN A 46 -20.45 2.44 36.71
CA GLN A 46 -20.79 3.56 35.84
C GLN A 46 -21.40 2.93 34.59
N PRO A 47 -22.58 3.41 34.17
CA PRO A 47 -23.09 2.95 32.89
C PRO A 47 -21.99 3.25 31.87
N THR A 48 -21.39 2.21 31.32
CA THR A 48 -20.63 2.31 30.10
C THR A 48 -21.66 2.73 29.06
N ILE A 49 -21.67 4.02 28.73
CA ILE A 49 -22.35 4.52 27.56
C ILE A 49 -21.65 3.79 26.41
N PRO A 50 -22.33 2.98 25.60
CA PRO A 50 -21.72 2.47 24.40
C PRO A 50 -21.20 3.69 23.64
N MET A 51 -19.93 3.69 23.23
CA MET A 51 -19.45 4.66 22.26
C MET A 51 -20.24 4.36 20.99
N GLU A 52 -21.35 5.08 20.79
CA GLU A 52 -22.14 4.98 19.56
C GLU A 52 -21.27 5.64 18.49
N GLU A 53 -20.86 4.84 17.53
CA GLU A 53 -20.26 5.27 16.28
C GLU A 53 -21.21 6.27 15.63
N PHE A 54 -20.76 7.51 15.43
CA PHE A 54 -21.62 8.54 14.88
C PHE A 54 -21.63 8.39 13.34
N LEU A 55 -22.78 8.02 12.77
CA LEU A 55 -22.95 8.00 11.31
C LEU A 55 -23.38 9.41 10.84
N ILE A 56 -22.54 10.02 10.02
CA ILE A 56 -22.79 11.30 9.35
C ILE A 56 -22.92 11.02 7.86
N THR A 57 -24.07 11.32 7.28
CA THR A 57 -24.35 11.05 5.87
C THR A 57 -24.68 12.35 5.14
N GLY A 58 -24.07 12.54 3.98
CA GLY A 58 -24.31 13.65 3.06
C GLY A 58 -25.54 13.46 2.18
N SER A 59 -25.48 13.98 0.99
CA SER A 59 -26.56 14.00 -0.01
C SER A 59 -26.00 13.64 -1.40
N ASP A 60 -26.84 13.73 -2.46
CA ASP A 60 -26.37 13.57 -3.85
C ASP A 60 -25.66 14.83 -4.40
N GLY A 61 -25.25 15.76 -3.58
CA GLY A 61 -24.58 17.01 -4.00
C GLY A 61 -23.40 17.33 -3.08
N SER A 62 -22.49 18.19 -3.54
CA SER A 62 -21.24 18.48 -2.82
C SER A 62 -21.45 18.91 -1.36
N ASP A 63 -20.96 18.12 -0.45
CA ASP A 63 -21.09 18.26 1.00
C ASP A 63 -19.73 18.51 1.69
N HIS A 64 -19.77 19.02 2.92
CA HIS A 64 -18.64 19.12 3.83
C HIS A 64 -19.01 18.43 5.13
N LEU A 65 -18.50 17.23 5.34
CA LEU A 65 -18.76 16.43 6.52
C LEU A 65 -17.56 16.49 7.47
N SER A 66 -17.83 16.50 8.75
CA SER A 66 -16.80 16.56 9.79
C SER A 66 -17.19 15.66 10.94
N GLY A 67 -16.27 14.76 11.28
CA GLY A 67 -16.31 13.93 12.46
C GLY A 67 -15.87 14.68 13.72
N THR A 68 -15.32 13.95 14.67
CA THR A 68 -14.92 14.42 15.99
C THR A 68 -13.52 13.92 16.36
N GLU A 69 -13.18 13.84 17.64
CA GLU A 69 -11.97 13.19 18.18
C GLU A 69 -12.24 11.73 18.61
N LEU A 70 -13.33 11.14 18.16
CA LEU A 70 -13.77 9.77 18.48
C LEU A 70 -14.07 9.04 17.19
N PRO A 71 -14.05 7.71 17.20
CA PRO A 71 -14.38 6.93 16.01
C PRO A 71 -15.72 7.34 15.40
N ASP A 72 -15.67 7.75 14.14
CA ASP A 72 -16.81 8.24 13.38
C ASP A 72 -16.99 7.45 12.08
N ARG A 73 -18.19 7.54 11.51
CA ARG A 73 -18.48 7.02 10.18
C ARG A 73 -19.08 8.12 9.32
N LEU A 74 -18.38 8.48 8.22
CA LEU A 74 -18.76 9.54 7.31
C LEU A 74 -19.04 8.96 5.92
N GLN A 75 -20.15 9.37 5.31
CA GLN A 75 -20.52 8.93 3.96
C GLN A 75 -21.00 10.11 3.12
N GLY A 76 -20.32 10.39 1.99
CA GLY A 76 -20.63 11.49 1.07
C GLY A 76 -21.87 11.22 0.25
N LEU A 77 -22.01 10.05 -0.34
CA LEU A 77 -23.00 9.56 -1.30
C LEU A 77 -22.70 9.99 -2.73
N GLY A 78 -23.00 11.20 -3.12
CA GLY A 78 -22.76 11.65 -4.48
C GLY A 78 -22.53 13.14 -4.59
N GLY A 79 -21.71 13.52 -5.55
CA GLY A 79 -21.22 14.89 -5.69
C GLY A 79 -19.77 14.95 -5.21
N ASN A 80 -19.15 16.10 -5.35
CA ASN A 80 -17.74 16.26 -4.96
C ASN A 80 -17.68 16.71 -3.50
N ASP A 81 -17.35 15.79 -2.62
CA ASP A 81 -17.46 15.94 -1.18
C ASP A 81 -16.11 16.23 -0.49
N GLN A 82 -16.17 16.76 0.72
CA GLN A 82 -15.03 16.84 1.60
C GLN A 82 -15.39 16.23 2.95
N LEU A 83 -14.67 15.15 3.33
CA LEU A 83 -14.85 14.42 4.57
C LEU A 83 -13.59 14.58 5.44
N ASN A 84 -13.78 14.90 6.73
CA ASN A 84 -12.68 14.99 7.70
C ASN A 84 -13.05 14.18 8.96
N GLY A 85 -12.28 13.12 9.26
CA GLY A 85 -12.43 12.30 10.48
C GLY A 85 -11.97 13.04 11.71
N TYR A 86 -10.82 13.69 11.68
CA TYR A 86 -10.04 14.34 12.73
C TYR A 86 -9.28 13.37 13.65
N GLY A 87 -9.92 12.64 14.48
CA GLY A 87 -9.24 11.71 15.38
C GLY A 87 -10.13 10.60 15.90
N GLY A 88 -9.52 9.50 16.21
CA GLY A 88 -10.20 8.24 16.42
C GLY A 88 -9.91 7.31 15.26
N ASN A 89 -10.47 6.14 15.25
CA ASN A 89 -10.37 5.24 14.09
C ASN A 89 -11.65 5.39 13.27
N ASP A 90 -11.55 6.10 12.16
CA ASP A 90 -12.68 6.57 11.38
C ASP A 90 -12.95 5.71 10.12
N ASP A 91 -14.20 5.70 9.64
CA ASP A 91 -14.61 5.04 8.40
C ASP A 91 -15.22 6.11 7.46
N LEU A 92 -14.48 6.48 6.42
CA LEU A 92 -14.82 7.54 5.47
C LEU A 92 -15.10 6.94 4.09
N ALA A 93 -16.26 7.25 3.50
CA ALA A 93 -16.61 6.86 2.14
C ALA A 93 -17.07 8.08 1.34
N GLY A 94 -16.40 8.35 0.19
CA GLY A 94 -16.79 9.40 -0.75
C GLY A 94 -18.01 8.97 -1.58
N ASP A 95 -18.00 7.75 -2.08
CA ASP A 95 -18.95 7.10 -2.99
C ASP A 95 -18.83 7.65 -4.45
N ASP A 96 -19.82 8.42 -5.00
CA ASP A 96 -19.80 8.92 -6.38
C ASP A 96 -19.33 10.38 -6.44
N GLY A 97 -18.23 10.69 -7.08
CA GLY A 97 -17.77 12.07 -7.29
C GLY A 97 -16.27 12.23 -7.15
N ASP A 98 -15.76 13.46 -7.40
CA ASP A 98 -14.34 13.74 -7.14
C ASP A 98 -14.20 14.24 -5.69
N ASP A 99 -13.84 13.34 -4.79
CA ASP A 99 -13.93 13.54 -3.35
C ASP A 99 -12.58 13.90 -2.70
N ARG A 100 -12.64 14.42 -1.48
CA ARG A 100 -11.47 14.66 -0.63
C ARG A 100 -11.70 14.10 0.76
N LEU A 101 -10.93 13.10 1.13
CA LEU A 101 -11.03 12.41 2.40
C LEU A 101 -9.76 12.65 3.23
N PHE A 102 -9.95 12.98 4.49
CA PHE A 102 -8.88 13.15 5.46
C PHE A 102 -9.23 12.34 6.71
N GLY A 103 -8.46 11.29 7.00
CA GLY A 103 -8.62 10.44 8.19
C GLY A 103 -8.30 11.24 9.45
N GLY A 104 -7.05 11.56 9.62
CA GLY A 104 -6.58 12.39 10.72
C GLY A 104 -5.64 11.65 11.65
N THR A 105 -6.00 11.47 12.92
CA THR A 105 -5.18 10.67 13.85
C THR A 105 -5.89 9.41 14.26
N GLY A 106 -5.26 8.27 14.12
CA GLY A 106 -5.82 6.97 14.45
C GLY A 106 -5.73 6.04 13.26
N ASP A 107 -6.08 4.79 13.43
CA ASP A 107 -6.04 3.83 12.32
C ASP A 107 -7.37 3.94 11.55
N ASP A 108 -7.34 4.61 10.39
CA ASP A 108 -8.50 5.00 9.62
C ASP A 108 -8.77 4.07 8.42
N THR A 109 -10.02 4.09 7.94
CA THR A 109 -10.42 3.41 6.70
C THR A 109 -11.05 4.41 5.74
N LEU A 110 -10.41 4.63 4.59
CA LEU A 110 -10.81 5.59 3.58
C LEU A 110 -11.16 4.87 2.27
N SER A 111 -12.30 5.19 1.69
CA SER A 111 -12.72 4.72 0.36
C SER A 111 -13.15 5.90 -0.48
N GLY A 112 -12.44 6.17 -1.58
CA GLY A 112 -12.82 7.20 -2.54
C GLY A 112 -14.12 6.84 -3.24
N GLY A 113 -14.09 5.82 -4.07
CA GLY A 113 -15.28 5.28 -4.70
C GLY A 113 -15.22 5.33 -6.22
N ASN A 114 -16.03 6.14 -6.85
CA ASN A 114 -15.99 6.34 -8.29
C ASN A 114 -15.52 7.77 -8.61
N ASN A 115 -14.82 7.92 -9.72
CA ASN A 115 -14.19 9.14 -10.22
C ASN A 115 -12.85 9.44 -9.52
N SER A 116 -12.36 10.69 -9.62
CA SER A 116 -10.99 11.00 -9.23
C SER A 116 -10.92 11.58 -7.83
N ASP A 117 -10.35 10.82 -6.92
CA ASP A 117 -10.37 11.11 -5.50
C ASP A 117 -9.01 11.53 -4.94
N LEU A 118 -9.03 12.22 -3.82
CA LEU A 118 -7.85 12.60 -3.04
C LEU A 118 -8.00 12.13 -1.60
N LEU A 119 -7.17 11.16 -1.19
CA LEU A 119 -7.26 10.52 0.10
C LEU A 119 -5.99 10.73 0.91
N HIS A 120 -6.13 11.13 2.16
CA HIS A 120 -5.05 11.30 3.13
C HIS A 120 -5.37 10.52 4.40
N GLY A 121 -4.52 9.52 4.76
CA GLY A 121 -4.60 8.80 6.05
C GLY A 121 -4.20 9.71 7.20
N GLU A 122 -3.07 10.38 7.10
CA GLU A 122 -2.39 11.25 8.06
C GLU A 122 -1.62 10.44 9.13
N ASP A 123 -1.98 10.49 10.45
CA ASP A 123 -1.25 9.78 11.51
C ASP A 123 -1.96 8.46 11.88
N GLY A 124 -1.38 7.32 11.62
CA GLY A 124 -1.95 6.01 11.99
C GLY A 124 -1.56 4.90 11.03
N ASN A 125 -2.08 3.69 11.22
CA ASN A 125 -1.91 2.63 10.24
C ASN A 125 -3.21 2.52 9.43
N ASP A 126 -3.23 3.15 8.29
CA ASP A 126 -4.44 3.42 7.56
C ASP A 126 -4.71 2.39 6.45
N LEU A 127 -5.98 2.20 6.15
CA LEU A 127 -6.45 1.42 5.00
C LEU A 127 -7.10 2.37 3.99
N ILE A 128 -6.46 2.56 2.85
CA ILE A 128 -6.87 3.53 1.84
C ILE A 128 -7.15 2.83 0.51
N ASN A 129 -8.33 3.06 -0.04
CA ASN A 129 -8.74 2.52 -1.33
C ASN A 129 -9.29 3.66 -2.21
N GLY A 130 -8.61 3.93 -3.35
CA GLY A 130 -9.07 4.89 -4.34
C GLY A 130 -10.39 4.46 -4.98
N GLY A 131 -10.38 3.33 -5.65
CA GLY A 131 -11.57 2.72 -6.25
C GLY A 131 -11.54 2.70 -7.75
N ASN A 132 -12.48 3.36 -8.41
CA ASN A 132 -12.50 3.51 -9.86
C ASN A 132 -12.21 4.96 -10.21
N GLY A 133 -11.17 5.22 -10.97
CA GLY A 133 -10.90 6.58 -11.42
C GLY A 133 -9.41 6.86 -11.50
N VAL A 134 -9.03 8.11 -11.44
CA VAL A 134 -7.63 8.52 -11.36
C VAL A 134 -7.42 9.13 -10.00
N ASP A 135 -6.88 8.34 -9.08
CA ASP A 135 -6.87 8.67 -7.67
C ASP A 135 -5.49 9.11 -7.18
N THR A 136 -5.46 9.84 -6.07
CA THR A 136 -4.22 10.23 -5.40
C THR A 136 -4.31 9.90 -3.91
N LEU A 137 -3.44 9.01 -3.46
CA LEU A 137 -3.45 8.43 -2.12
C LEU A 137 -2.19 8.82 -1.36
N TYR A 138 -2.33 9.22 -0.10
CA TYR A 138 -1.25 9.49 0.83
C TYR A 138 -1.48 8.78 2.16
N GLY A 139 -0.58 7.85 2.54
CA GLY A 139 -0.56 7.23 3.87
C GLY A 139 -0.09 8.24 4.93
N HIS A 140 1.04 8.86 4.73
CA HIS A 140 1.79 9.79 5.59
C HIS A 140 2.60 9.11 6.70
N PHE A 141 2.13 9.04 7.94
CA PHE A 141 2.84 8.43 9.07
C PHE A 141 2.15 7.16 9.54
N GLY A 142 2.86 6.05 9.52
CA GLY A 142 2.36 4.77 10.00
C GLY A 142 2.69 3.64 9.05
N ASN A 143 2.14 2.47 9.29
CA ASN A 143 2.30 1.35 8.36
C ASN A 143 0.98 1.19 7.60
N ASP A 144 0.94 1.76 6.42
CA ASP A 144 -0.29 1.99 5.69
C ASP A 144 -0.54 0.92 4.60
N HIS A 145 -1.81 0.74 4.25
CA HIS A 145 -2.21 -0.10 3.12
C HIS A 145 -2.97 0.75 2.11
N LEU A 146 -2.36 0.97 0.95
CA LEU A 146 -2.89 1.78 -0.13
C LEU A 146 -3.22 0.92 -1.34
N SER A 147 -4.41 1.07 -1.90
CA SER A 147 -4.83 0.45 -3.16
C SER A 147 -5.40 1.52 -4.09
N GLY A 148 -4.79 1.72 -5.26
CA GLY A 148 -5.31 2.61 -6.29
C GLY A 148 -6.65 2.10 -6.83
N GLY A 149 -6.65 0.99 -7.55
CA GLY A 149 -7.87 0.34 -8.04
C GLY A 149 -7.93 0.23 -9.55
N GLU A 150 -9.00 0.78 -10.19
CA GLU A 150 -9.07 0.91 -11.65
C GLU A 150 -8.72 2.35 -12.05
N GLY A 151 -7.71 2.54 -12.89
CA GLY A 151 -7.31 3.85 -13.43
C GLY A 151 -5.83 4.13 -13.24
N ASP A 152 -5.38 5.29 -13.73
CA ASP A 152 -3.97 5.66 -13.64
C ASP A 152 -3.74 6.41 -12.32
N ASP A 153 -3.30 5.69 -11.28
CA ASP A 153 -3.28 6.17 -9.91
C ASP A 153 -1.90 6.68 -9.44
N VAL A 154 -1.90 7.48 -8.38
CA VAL A 154 -0.69 7.93 -7.68
C VAL A 154 -0.82 7.60 -6.20
N ALA A 155 0.09 6.79 -5.65
CA ALA A 155 0.12 6.48 -4.24
C ALA A 155 1.48 6.79 -3.59
N HIS A 156 1.43 7.35 -2.39
CA HIS A 156 2.58 7.63 -1.54
C HIS A 156 2.36 6.99 -0.17
N GLY A 157 3.18 6.01 0.21
CA GLY A 157 3.16 5.39 1.54
C GLY A 157 3.48 6.43 2.60
N GLY A 158 4.71 6.87 2.64
CA GLY A 158 5.12 7.94 3.55
C GLY A 158 6.25 7.53 4.47
N VAL A 159 6.01 7.52 5.75
CA VAL A 159 6.99 7.06 6.76
C VAL A 159 6.42 5.83 7.45
N GLY A 160 7.07 4.69 7.26
CA GLY A 160 6.64 3.43 7.87
C GLY A 160 6.90 2.24 6.98
N GLN A 161 6.33 1.11 7.32
CA GLN A 161 6.39 -0.08 6.47
C GLN A 161 5.06 -0.21 5.74
N ASP A 162 5.02 0.28 4.51
CA ASP A 162 3.79 0.44 3.78
C ASP A 162 3.54 -0.71 2.79
N THR A 163 2.30 -0.90 2.42
CA THR A 163 1.90 -1.83 1.37
C THR A 163 1.10 -1.08 0.32
N LEU A 164 1.63 -0.99 -0.90
CA LEU A 164 1.04 -0.27 -2.01
C LEU A 164 0.68 -1.23 -3.14
N THR A 165 -0.51 -1.10 -3.66
CA THR A 165 -0.97 -1.81 -4.87
C THR A 165 -1.58 -0.80 -5.82
N GLY A 166 -1.08 -0.73 -7.05
CA GLY A 166 -1.65 0.12 -8.10
C GLY A 166 -3.01 -0.42 -8.55
N GLY A 167 -3.01 -1.52 -9.25
CA GLY A 167 -4.22 -2.19 -9.69
C GLY A 167 -4.28 -2.39 -11.18
N SER A 168 -5.17 -1.72 -11.86
CA SER A 168 -5.21 -1.68 -13.32
C SER A 168 -5.11 -0.25 -13.84
N GLY A 169 -4.24 -0.02 -14.79
CA GLY A 169 -3.89 1.28 -15.33
C GLY A 169 -2.41 1.58 -15.12
N ALA A 170 -1.95 2.74 -15.58
CA ALA A 170 -0.55 3.11 -15.48
C ALA A 170 -0.28 3.88 -14.19
N ASP A 171 0.20 3.18 -13.17
CA ASP A 171 0.30 3.68 -11.80
C ASP A 171 1.68 4.24 -11.44
N ALA A 172 1.71 5.18 -10.50
CA ALA A 172 2.93 5.72 -9.92
C ALA A 172 2.93 5.54 -8.40
N LEU A 173 3.73 4.58 -7.92
CA LEU A 173 3.74 4.16 -6.52
C LEU A 173 5.07 4.51 -5.87
N HIS A 174 5.02 5.17 -4.73
CA HIS A 174 6.17 5.61 -3.94
C HIS A 174 6.05 5.11 -2.50
N GLY A 175 6.96 4.20 -2.07
CA GLY A 175 7.06 3.77 -0.67
C GLY A 175 7.49 4.93 0.23
N ASN A 176 8.54 5.64 -0.13
CA ASN A 176 9.26 6.71 0.55
C ASN A 176 10.18 6.19 1.67
N ASP A 177 9.93 6.52 2.98
CA ASP A 177 10.82 6.12 4.08
C ASP A 177 10.28 4.86 4.76
N GLY A 178 10.95 3.74 4.63
CA GLY A 178 10.54 2.51 5.32
C GLY A 178 11.00 1.27 4.59
N GLY A 179 10.56 0.09 5.01
CA GLY A 179 10.76 -1.13 4.25
C GLY A 179 9.42 -1.54 3.63
N ASP A 180 9.20 -1.15 2.39
CA ASP A 180 7.88 -1.14 1.78
C ASP A 180 7.63 -2.36 0.87
N ASN A 181 6.36 -2.68 0.67
CA ASN A 181 5.92 -3.71 -0.25
C ASN A 181 5.04 -3.09 -1.34
N ILE A 182 5.55 -3.06 -2.58
CA ILE A 182 4.93 -2.33 -3.70
C ILE A 182 4.66 -3.28 -4.86
N SER A 183 3.43 -3.32 -5.34
CA SER A 183 3.00 -4.07 -6.52
C SER A 183 2.30 -3.14 -7.51
N GLY A 184 2.79 -3.10 -8.74
CA GLY A 184 2.20 -2.28 -9.81
C GLY A 184 0.81 -2.78 -10.18
N GLY A 185 0.73 -3.99 -10.66
CA GLY A 185 -0.50 -4.60 -11.13
C GLY A 185 -0.51 -4.76 -12.63
N ALA A 186 -1.56 -4.32 -13.30
CA ALA A 186 -1.70 -4.45 -14.74
C ALA A 186 -1.42 -3.12 -15.43
N ASP A 187 -0.88 -3.22 -16.66
CA ASP A 187 -0.46 -2.12 -17.51
C ASP A 187 0.94 -1.57 -17.12
N GLN A 188 1.31 -0.38 -17.53
CA GLN A 188 2.67 0.15 -17.37
C GLN A 188 2.84 0.97 -16.10
N ASP A 189 3.62 0.48 -15.15
CA ASP A 189 3.77 1.08 -13.84
C ASP A 189 5.13 1.74 -13.59
N SER A 190 5.17 2.60 -12.58
CA SER A 190 6.38 3.21 -12.05
C SER A 190 6.45 3.02 -10.53
N LEU A 191 7.35 2.16 -10.08
CA LEU A 191 7.51 1.76 -8.69
C LEU A 191 8.81 2.32 -8.11
N PHE A 192 8.71 3.02 -6.99
CA PHE A 192 9.82 3.61 -6.27
C PHE A 192 9.78 3.16 -4.81
N GLY A 193 10.75 2.36 -4.37
CA GLY A 193 10.90 1.95 -2.97
C GLY A 193 11.18 3.17 -2.10
N GLY A 194 12.33 3.74 -2.24
CA GLY A 194 12.71 4.97 -1.53
C GLY A 194 13.88 4.76 -0.61
N GLY A 195 13.67 4.80 0.68
CA GLY A 195 14.72 4.51 1.66
C GLY A 195 14.33 3.43 2.63
N GLY A 196 15.12 2.36 2.66
CA GLY A 196 14.88 1.17 3.46
C GLY A 196 15.00 -0.09 2.62
N ASP A 197 14.83 -1.25 3.20
CA ASP A 197 14.91 -2.51 2.46
C ASP A 197 13.52 -2.84 1.89
N ASP A 198 13.31 -2.61 0.57
CA ASP A 198 12.02 -2.64 -0.09
C ASP A 198 11.77 -3.92 -0.90
N LEU A 199 10.49 -4.24 -1.13
CA LEU A 199 10.05 -5.29 -2.04
C LEU A 199 9.18 -4.68 -3.15
N LEU A 200 9.70 -4.68 -4.39
CA LEU A 200 9.00 -4.18 -5.57
C LEU A 200 8.62 -5.34 -6.49
N ASN A 201 7.37 -5.37 -6.93
CA ASN A 201 6.88 -6.35 -7.89
C ASN A 201 6.22 -5.68 -9.10
N GLY A 202 6.85 -5.78 -10.27
CA GLY A 202 6.34 -5.38 -11.57
C GLY A 202 6.14 -6.56 -12.54
N SER A 203 6.05 -7.81 -12.03
CA SER A 203 6.05 -9.00 -12.88
C SER A 203 4.67 -9.60 -13.17
N ASP A 204 3.60 -8.99 -12.70
CA ASP A 204 2.26 -9.56 -12.63
C ASP A 204 1.40 -9.34 -13.89
N ASP A 205 1.76 -8.43 -14.77
CA ASP A 205 1.04 -8.09 -16.00
C ASP A 205 1.59 -8.70 -17.31
N GLY A 206 2.66 -9.45 -17.20
CA GLY A 206 3.25 -10.26 -18.31
C GLY A 206 4.34 -9.56 -19.10
N ALA A 207 4.05 -8.66 -20.03
CA ALA A 207 5.06 -8.07 -20.94
C ALA A 207 4.90 -6.56 -21.13
N GLN A 208 4.13 -5.92 -20.30
CA GLN A 208 4.08 -4.46 -20.22
C GLN A 208 5.43 -3.95 -19.69
N LYS A 209 5.69 -2.69 -19.85
CA LYS A 209 6.99 -2.14 -19.49
C LYS A 209 6.89 -1.35 -18.19
N ASP A 210 7.42 -1.90 -17.12
CA ASP A 210 7.48 -1.22 -15.85
C ASP A 210 8.83 -0.55 -15.59
N TYR A 211 8.81 0.44 -14.72
CA TYR A 211 9.98 1.13 -14.21
C TYR A 211 10.09 0.92 -12.72
N LEU A 212 11.10 0.14 -12.29
CA LEU A 212 11.31 -0.22 -10.89
C LEU A 212 12.61 0.41 -10.38
N ASN A 213 12.53 1.10 -9.26
CA ASN A 213 13.68 1.71 -8.60
C ASN A 213 13.62 1.40 -7.10
N GLY A 214 14.56 0.58 -6.60
CA GLY A 214 14.67 0.25 -5.17
C GLY A 214 14.96 1.50 -4.34
N GLY A 215 16.10 2.14 -4.54
CA GLY A 215 16.43 3.38 -3.86
C GLY A 215 17.63 3.28 -2.93
N GLU A 216 17.48 3.59 -1.65
CA GLU A 216 18.50 3.38 -0.61
C GLU A 216 18.13 2.16 0.24
N GLY A 217 18.98 1.16 0.32
CA GLY A 217 18.74 -0.04 1.12
C GLY A 217 19.09 -1.31 0.38
N ASN A 218 18.75 -2.47 0.93
CA ASN A 218 18.98 -3.75 0.26
C ASN A 218 17.64 -4.26 -0.27
N ASP A 219 17.35 -3.94 -1.51
CA ASP A 219 16.04 -4.11 -2.07
C ASP A 219 15.85 -5.49 -2.72
N THR A 220 14.62 -5.94 -2.77
CA THR A 220 14.21 -7.10 -3.56
C THR A 220 13.28 -6.65 -4.66
N ILE A 221 13.72 -6.80 -5.92
CA ILE A 221 12.98 -6.34 -7.08
C ILE A 221 12.62 -7.52 -7.97
N ILE A 222 11.33 -7.74 -8.16
CA ILE A 222 10.79 -8.79 -9.02
C ILE A 222 10.30 -8.13 -10.29
N ALA A 223 10.97 -8.45 -11.41
CA ALA A 223 10.73 -7.79 -12.69
C ALA A 223 10.32 -8.79 -13.77
N GLY A 224 9.46 -8.36 -14.64
CA GLY A 224 9.01 -9.08 -15.82
C GLY A 224 9.82 -8.80 -17.08
N ALA A 225 9.29 -9.20 -18.21
CA ALA A 225 9.90 -8.95 -19.51
C ALA A 225 9.61 -7.52 -19.97
N ASN A 226 10.60 -6.82 -20.49
CA ASN A 226 10.63 -5.43 -20.94
C ASN A 226 10.81 -4.38 -19.85
N ASP A 227 10.85 -4.73 -18.59
CA ASP A 227 11.01 -3.78 -17.50
C ASP A 227 12.38 -3.11 -17.50
N VAL A 228 12.42 -1.97 -16.87
CA VAL A 228 13.65 -1.24 -16.56
C VAL A 228 13.83 -1.20 -15.05
N VAL A 229 14.94 -1.76 -14.60
CA VAL A 229 15.25 -1.89 -13.17
C VAL A 229 16.48 -1.10 -12.82
N THR A 230 16.39 -0.36 -11.74
CA THR A 230 17.47 0.30 -11.03
C THR A 230 17.44 -0.20 -9.57
N GLY A 231 18.51 -0.85 -9.09
CA GLY A 231 18.62 -1.31 -7.70
C GLY A 231 18.74 -0.10 -6.78
N GLY A 232 19.73 0.74 -7.03
CA GLY A 232 19.99 1.92 -6.23
C GLY A 232 21.24 1.76 -5.38
N GLN A 233 21.20 2.20 -4.12
CA GLN A 233 22.30 2.06 -3.17
C GLN A 233 22.07 0.88 -2.25
N GLY A 234 23.02 -0.04 -2.19
CA GLY A 234 22.95 -1.19 -1.29
C GLY A 234 23.22 -2.50 -1.99
N ALA A 235 22.93 -3.59 -1.34
CA ALA A 235 23.11 -4.93 -1.89
C ALA A 235 21.74 -5.47 -2.34
N ASP A 236 21.43 -5.28 -3.62
CA ASP A 236 20.12 -5.52 -4.15
C ASP A 236 19.94 -6.94 -4.70
N HIS A 237 18.73 -7.45 -4.60
CA HIS A 237 18.35 -8.75 -5.11
C HIS A 237 17.33 -8.60 -6.24
N ILE A 238 17.79 -8.65 -7.48
CA ILE A 238 16.93 -8.53 -8.66
C ILE A 238 16.55 -9.92 -9.15
N VAL A 239 15.24 -10.17 -9.22
CA VAL A 239 14.67 -11.44 -9.68
C VAL A 239 13.95 -11.20 -11.00
N PHE A 240 14.48 -11.77 -12.08
CA PHE A 240 13.81 -11.73 -13.38
C PHE A 240 12.91 -12.94 -13.55
N VAL A 241 11.62 -12.69 -13.79
CA VAL A 241 10.61 -13.73 -14.01
C VAL A 241 10.17 -13.72 -15.46
N GLN A 242 10.53 -14.76 -16.19
CA GLN A 242 10.03 -14.93 -17.57
C GLN A 242 8.98 -16.03 -17.61
N THR A 243 7.72 -15.65 -17.74
CA THR A 243 6.58 -16.57 -17.65
C THR A 243 6.40 -17.46 -18.90
N THR A 244 6.80 -17.03 -20.10
CA THR A 244 6.80 -17.86 -21.32
C THR A 244 7.73 -17.28 -22.39
N ILE A 245 8.62 -18.10 -22.93
CA ILE A 245 9.22 -17.82 -24.23
C ILE A 245 8.32 -18.46 -25.28
N GLU A 246 7.44 -17.68 -25.88
CA GLU A 246 6.91 -18.09 -27.18
C GLU A 246 8.10 -18.13 -28.14
N PRO A 247 8.33 -19.26 -28.84
CA PRO A 247 9.41 -19.32 -29.83
C PRO A 247 9.15 -18.24 -30.88
N GLN A 248 9.95 -17.19 -30.86
CA GLN A 248 9.89 -16.08 -31.80
C GLN A 248 9.98 -16.68 -33.22
N VAL A 249 8.93 -16.50 -34.01
CA VAL A 249 8.94 -16.86 -35.41
C VAL A 249 9.79 -15.83 -36.15
N THR A 250 11.11 -16.05 -36.14
CA THR A 250 12.04 -15.24 -36.91
C THR A 250 11.84 -15.54 -38.41
N GLY A 251 11.10 -14.68 -39.09
CA GLY A 251 10.94 -14.68 -40.52
C GLY A 251 11.51 -13.41 -41.14
N PRO A 252 11.96 -13.42 -42.42
CA PRO A 252 12.50 -12.23 -43.07
C PRO A 252 11.49 -11.09 -43.26
N ASP A 253 10.23 -11.33 -42.92
CA ASP A 253 9.13 -10.36 -43.07
C ASP A 253 8.79 -9.61 -41.77
N HIS A 254 9.46 -9.91 -40.63
CA HIS A 254 9.32 -9.23 -39.34
C HIS A 254 10.69 -8.79 -38.81
N PRO A 255 11.29 -7.72 -39.36
CA PRO A 255 12.64 -7.29 -38.96
C PRO A 255 12.71 -6.51 -37.64
N ASP A 256 11.62 -6.39 -36.89
CA ASP A 256 11.56 -5.51 -35.73
C ASP A 256 10.63 -6.04 -34.61
N GLU A 257 10.68 -7.35 -34.35
CA GLU A 257 10.12 -7.85 -33.11
C GLU A 257 11.15 -7.62 -32.01
N THR A 258 10.89 -6.60 -31.21
CA THR A 258 11.64 -6.26 -30.00
C THR A 258 11.78 -7.50 -29.13
N THR A 259 13.01 -7.98 -28.95
CA THR A 259 13.29 -9.02 -27.98
C THR A 259 12.83 -8.54 -26.60
N THR A 260 11.83 -9.19 -26.05
CA THR A 260 11.36 -8.96 -24.68
C THR A 260 12.50 -9.28 -23.72
N ARG A 261 13.11 -8.27 -23.13
CA ARG A 261 14.25 -8.44 -22.24
C ARG A 261 14.22 -7.41 -21.12
N LEU A 262 14.62 -7.83 -19.94
CA LEU A 262 14.85 -6.94 -18.82
C LEU A 262 16.01 -5.97 -19.13
N GLU A 263 15.88 -4.70 -18.76
CA GLU A 263 16.96 -3.72 -18.77
C GLU A 263 17.36 -3.39 -17.34
N LEU A 264 18.57 -3.75 -16.94
CA LEU A 264 19.12 -3.50 -15.61
C LEU A 264 20.20 -2.40 -15.71
N VAL A 265 20.00 -1.29 -15.01
CA VAL A 265 20.73 -0.04 -15.31
C VAL A 265 21.98 0.17 -14.46
N ASP A 266 22.01 -0.21 -13.19
CA ASP A 266 23.07 0.13 -12.25
C ASP A 266 23.66 -1.05 -11.46
N PHE A 267 23.51 -2.25 -11.96
CA PHE A 267 23.97 -3.47 -11.31
C PHE A 267 25.46 -3.45 -10.94
N GLU A 268 25.79 -3.65 -9.67
CA GLU A 268 27.14 -3.72 -9.13
C GLU A 268 27.56 -5.16 -8.77
N PRO A 269 28.36 -5.85 -9.65
CA PRO A 269 28.77 -7.23 -9.39
C PRO A 269 29.57 -7.37 -8.09
N GLY A 270 29.13 -8.27 -7.21
CA GLY A 270 29.71 -8.52 -5.89
C GLY A 270 29.05 -7.77 -4.75
N GLU A 271 28.18 -6.84 -5.04
CA GLU A 271 27.25 -6.18 -4.13
C GLU A 271 25.83 -6.67 -4.42
N ASP A 272 25.37 -6.55 -5.66
CA ASP A 272 24.06 -6.99 -6.10
C ASP A 272 24.01 -8.46 -6.53
N GLN A 273 22.80 -9.03 -6.48
CA GLN A 273 22.50 -10.37 -6.95
C GLN A 273 21.44 -10.33 -8.06
N LEU A 274 21.74 -10.94 -9.21
CA LEU A 274 20.76 -11.17 -10.27
C LEU A 274 20.33 -12.65 -10.27
N ALA A 275 19.07 -12.90 -10.00
CA ALA A 275 18.46 -14.21 -10.06
C ALA A 275 17.53 -14.32 -11.28
N LEU A 276 17.69 -15.38 -12.07
CA LEU A 276 16.87 -15.62 -13.26
C LEU A 276 15.97 -16.82 -13.01
N HIS A 277 14.66 -16.60 -12.97
CA HIS A 277 13.65 -17.65 -12.98
C HIS A 277 13.29 -17.94 -14.44
N TRP A 278 13.69 -19.11 -14.91
CA TRP A 278 13.48 -19.54 -16.28
C TRP A 278 12.51 -20.72 -16.30
N GLY A 279 11.33 -20.54 -16.90
CA GLY A 279 10.30 -21.57 -17.02
C GLY A 279 10.81 -22.78 -17.80
N HIS A 280 11.34 -23.80 -17.08
CA HIS A 280 11.97 -24.97 -17.66
C HIS A 280 11.34 -26.25 -17.14
N ASP A 281 11.29 -27.29 -18.00
CA ASP A 281 10.72 -28.60 -17.68
C ASP A 281 11.55 -29.48 -16.74
N GLY A 282 12.58 -28.89 -16.10
CA GLY A 282 13.41 -29.54 -15.08
C GLY A 282 14.43 -30.57 -15.58
N ASN A 283 14.53 -30.80 -16.89
CA ASN A 283 15.37 -31.89 -17.45
C ASN A 283 16.78 -31.46 -17.88
N THR A 284 17.03 -30.18 -18.10
CA THR A 284 18.34 -29.66 -18.50
C THR A 284 18.67 -28.36 -17.77
N THR A 285 19.90 -28.19 -17.33
CA THR A 285 20.37 -26.91 -16.81
C THR A 285 20.53 -25.94 -17.98
N PRO A 286 19.87 -24.77 -17.99
CA PRO A 286 20.02 -23.82 -19.06
C PRO A 286 21.45 -23.28 -19.15
N ARG A 287 21.88 -22.94 -20.35
CA ARG A 287 23.21 -22.39 -20.59
C ARG A 287 23.15 -20.88 -20.53
N VAL A 288 23.78 -20.28 -19.54
CA VAL A 288 23.93 -18.83 -19.42
C VAL A 288 25.20 -18.38 -20.16
N GLU A 289 25.06 -17.40 -21.03
CA GLU A 289 26.17 -16.72 -21.69
C GLU A 289 26.09 -15.21 -21.39
N VAL A 290 27.21 -14.62 -20.99
CA VAL A 290 27.38 -13.16 -20.82
C VAL A 290 28.30 -12.65 -21.90
N LYS A 291 27.85 -11.66 -22.66
CA LYS A 291 28.62 -11.03 -23.73
C LYS A 291 28.51 -9.53 -23.66
N LEU A 292 29.60 -8.83 -23.96
CA LEU A 292 29.54 -7.39 -24.19
C LEU A 292 28.63 -7.10 -25.38
N GLN A 293 27.71 -6.15 -25.22
CA GLN A 293 26.81 -5.75 -26.31
C GLN A 293 27.61 -5.15 -27.47
N GLU A 294 27.27 -5.53 -28.70
CA GLU A 294 28.00 -5.06 -29.89
C GLU A 294 27.92 -3.53 -30.00
N GLY A 295 29.07 -2.89 -30.03
CA GLY A 295 29.21 -1.43 -30.11
C GLY A 295 29.13 -0.69 -28.79
N SER A 296 28.93 -1.40 -27.66
CA SER A 296 28.95 -0.84 -26.30
C SER A 296 30.29 -1.10 -25.59
N THR A 297 30.62 -0.24 -24.64
CA THR A 297 31.78 -0.41 -23.77
C THR A 297 31.40 -0.79 -22.34
N ASN A 298 30.11 -0.66 -21.98
CA ASN A 298 29.59 -0.83 -20.62
C ASN A 298 28.20 -1.49 -20.57
N SER A 299 27.80 -2.18 -21.63
CA SER A 299 26.54 -2.94 -21.66
C SER A 299 26.80 -4.40 -21.95
N HIS A 300 26.26 -5.28 -21.12
CA HIS A 300 26.38 -6.72 -21.27
C HIS A 300 25.01 -7.32 -21.61
N VAL A 301 24.99 -8.29 -22.49
CA VAL A 301 23.80 -9.09 -22.81
C VAL A 301 23.95 -10.45 -22.16
N ILE A 302 22.96 -10.82 -21.36
CA ILE A 302 22.82 -12.15 -20.78
C ILE A 302 21.87 -12.92 -21.67
N SER A 303 22.33 -14.06 -22.17
CA SER A 303 21.53 -14.97 -22.98
C SER A 303 21.38 -16.31 -22.27
N ILE A 304 20.19 -16.87 -22.30
CA ILE A 304 19.87 -18.19 -21.78
C ILE A 304 19.48 -19.08 -22.93
N ASP A 305 20.22 -20.21 -23.10
CA ASP A 305 20.06 -21.14 -24.24
C ASP A 305 20.11 -20.44 -25.63
N GLY A 306 20.83 -19.31 -25.68
CA GLY A 306 21.02 -18.53 -26.91
C GLY A 306 19.96 -17.47 -27.17
N GLN A 307 19.00 -17.29 -26.28
CA GLN A 307 18.02 -16.20 -26.32
C GLN A 307 18.45 -15.07 -25.36
N GLU A 308 18.39 -13.84 -25.82
CA GLU A 308 18.69 -12.66 -25.00
C GLU A 308 17.59 -12.47 -23.97
N ALA A 309 17.95 -12.42 -22.68
CA ALA A 309 17.04 -12.31 -21.56
C ALA A 309 17.18 -10.97 -20.83
N VAL A 310 18.42 -10.54 -20.58
CA VAL A 310 18.71 -9.34 -19.80
C VAL A 310 19.79 -8.50 -20.47
N VAL A 311 19.64 -7.19 -20.42
CA VAL A 311 20.69 -6.23 -20.74
C VAL A 311 21.11 -5.55 -19.44
N VAL A 312 22.38 -5.67 -19.09
CA VAL A 312 22.95 -5.01 -17.91
C VAL A 312 23.82 -3.84 -18.36
N ILE A 313 23.49 -2.65 -17.88
CA ILE A 313 24.20 -1.41 -18.19
C ILE A 313 24.97 -0.98 -16.95
N GLY A 314 26.27 -0.76 -17.06
CA GLY A 314 27.06 -0.15 -16.00
C GLY A 314 28.37 -0.87 -15.65
N PRO A 315 28.38 -2.18 -15.34
CA PRO A 315 29.60 -2.81 -14.83
C PRO A 315 30.67 -2.99 -15.91
N ASP A 316 31.90 -2.71 -15.58
CA ASP A 316 33.07 -2.95 -16.46
C ASP A 316 33.30 -4.46 -16.71
N THR A 317 32.87 -5.31 -15.77
CA THR A 317 33.02 -6.77 -15.84
C THR A 317 31.82 -7.48 -15.24
N LEU A 318 31.05 -8.19 -16.04
CA LEU A 318 30.00 -9.10 -15.61
C LEU A 318 30.36 -10.51 -16.05
N GLN A 319 30.21 -11.51 -15.17
CA GLN A 319 30.49 -12.90 -15.45
C GLN A 319 29.28 -13.78 -15.19
N ALA A 320 29.23 -14.96 -15.80
CA ALA A 320 28.14 -15.91 -15.57
C ALA A 320 28.07 -16.40 -14.12
N SER A 321 29.15 -16.24 -13.32
CA SER A 321 29.16 -16.55 -11.88
C SER A 321 28.40 -15.52 -11.03
N ASP A 322 28.10 -14.35 -11.57
CA ASP A 322 27.40 -13.27 -10.88
C ASP A 322 25.86 -13.45 -11.02
N ILE A 323 25.44 -14.50 -11.71
CA ILE A 323 24.06 -14.80 -12.03
C ILE A 323 23.63 -16.09 -11.34
N ILE A 324 22.50 -16.07 -10.66
CA ILE A 324 21.86 -17.21 -10.02
C ILE A 324 20.73 -17.72 -10.92
N LEU A 325 20.68 -19.02 -11.17
CA LEU A 325 19.54 -19.64 -11.81
C LEU A 325 18.62 -20.24 -10.75
N LEU A 326 17.37 -19.79 -10.71
CA LEU A 326 16.35 -20.31 -9.81
C LEU A 326 15.64 -21.49 -10.46
N ASP A 327 15.54 -22.59 -9.74
CA ASP A 327 14.65 -23.68 -10.09
C ASP A 327 13.20 -23.41 -9.62
N GLN A 328 12.24 -24.27 -10.04
CA GLN A 328 10.84 -24.11 -9.68
C GLN A 328 10.57 -24.12 -8.17
N ASP A 329 11.33 -24.93 -7.42
CA ASP A 329 11.16 -25.02 -5.97
C ASP A 329 11.70 -23.75 -5.26
N GLN A 330 12.79 -23.20 -5.76
CA GLN A 330 13.38 -21.94 -5.27
C GLN A 330 12.48 -20.76 -5.62
N ALA A 331 11.97 -20.71 -6.85
CA ALA A 331 11.01 -19.68 -7.27
C ALA A 331 9.70 -19.75 -6.46
N ALA A 332 9.18 -20.95 -6.19
CA ALA A 332 8.00 -21.15 -5.35
C ALA A 332 8.19 -20.62 -3.92
N ASN A 333 9.39 -20.78 -3.34
CA ASN A 333 9.72 -20.29 -2.01
C ASN A 333 9.78 -18.75 -1.94
N LEU A 334 9.98 -18.09 -3.08
CA LEU A 334 9.96 -16.63 -3.24
C LEU A 334 8.56 -16.10 -3.62
N GLY A 335 7.56 -16.98 -3.67
CA GLY A 335 6.20 -16.59 -4.07
C GLY A 335 6.01 -16.44 -5.60
N LEU A 336 7.02 -16.78 -6.39
CA LEU A 336 7.04 -16.62 -7.84
C LEU A 336 6.41 -17.81 -8.63
N ALA A 337 5.80 -18.76 -7.96
CA ALA A 337 5.12 -19.89 -8.59
C ALA A 337 3.82 -19.39 -9.25
N GLY A 338 3.90 -19.00 -10.51
CA GLY A 338 2.73 -18.92 -11.37
C GLY A 338 1.99 -20.25 -11.35
N ASP A 339 0.67 -20.22 -11.33
CA ASP A 339 -0.22 -21.38 -11.30
C ASP A 339 0.21 -22.40 -12.35
N ALA A 340 0.62 -23.57 -11.92
CA ALA A 340 0.86 -24.69 -12.82
C ALA A 340 -0.44 -24.92 -13.62
N PRO A 341 -0.38 -25.03 -14.97
CA PRO A 341 -1.57 -25.23 -15.77
C PRO A 341 -2.31 -26.46 -15.26
N ALA A 342 -3.53 -26.28 -14.77
CA ALA A 342 -4.39 -27.34 -14.29
C ALA A 342 -4.45 -28.42 -15.38
N ASN A 343 -3.93 -29.60 -15.02
CA ASN A 343 -3.95 -30.80 -15.87
C ASN A 343 -5.39 -31.06 -16.32
N ARG A 344 -5.75 -30.66 -17.55
CA ARG A 344 -7.01 -31.06 -18.19
C ARG A 344 -6.84 -32.49 -18.70
N SER A 345 -7.29 -33.41 -17.89
CA SER A 345 -7.55 -34.80 -18.29
C SER A 345 -8.80 -34.92 -19.14
#